data_7e84e01766ab16a38d686ed43d9a00bf
#
_entry.id   7e84e01766ab16a38d686ed43d9a00bf
#
_cell.length_a   1.000
_cell.length_b   1.000
_cell.length_c   1.000
_cell.angle_alpha   90.00
_cell.angle_beta   90.00
_cell.angle_gamma   90.00
#
_symmetry.space_group_name_H-M   'P 1'
#
loop_
_entity.id
_entity.type
_entity.pdbx_description
1 polymer ?
#
loop_
_entity_poly.entity_id
_entity_poly.type
_entity_poly.pdbx_seq_one_letter_code
_entity_poly.pdbx_strand_id
1 'polypeptide(L)'
;MPAVRPRPAPAPPGTPSAPPRRTAFAEGLDRLRAAATTEPGRLRIIGAVIALLVVAFGAVTAWQSYDRAAAADDVLNRSQPLSSDAADIYRSLADANTAASSGFLAGGQETAAAGSRYEKDIRTAAEKLVKAAANSEPKSPSALAIAKINRLLPEYKGLVERARVYNRQGYPVGGAYLRLANSTMQEQMLPAAEELYTSENERLKADYGDATPYPWAAMALGVVALAALAWAQHRAYRRTNRVLNHGLVAASGAAVIVLLWLVVGHSVARSGLNGSYDHGVRSLNALHDARIASLKARGNENLSLVARGADTVKVGEKTYDKYYYDFDRDIADLGKRLAEARRLADDTAGGKPVAAAEADMAVWRQRHDSVRTEDENGNYQQALDKVIGDKDATGECFDSVDDNLRTALEHEQREFQQSARDGLHAMGFLPVGAAVLAVLGAAGAVFGIGRRLSEYR
;
A
#
# COMPACT_ATOMS: atom_id res chain seq x y z
N MET A 1 32.71 -105.21 -19.61
CA MET A 1 32.73 -104.14 -20.62
C MET A 1 32.18 -102.83 -19.96
N PRO A 2 32.97 -101.82 -19.71
CA PRO A 2 32.50 -100.58 -19.12
C PRO A 2 32.01 -99.62 -20.21
N ALA A 3 30.85 -99.01 -20.00
CA ALA A 3 30.20 -98.05 -20.87
C ALA A 3 30.96 -96.70 -20.90
N VAL A 4 31.31 -96.21 -22.08
CA VAL A 4 31.93 -94.98 -22.34
C VAL A 4 30.86 -93.86 -22.30
N ARG A 5 31.00 -92.85 -21.41
CA ARG A 5 30.18 -91.62 -21.38
C ARG A 5 30.65 -90.64 -22.48
N PRO A 6 29.76 -90.05 -23.28
CA PRO A 6 30.15 -89.07 -24.26
C PRO A 6 30.51 -87.75 -23.58
N ARG A 7 31.54 -87.07 -24.12
CA ARG A 7 31.99 -85.74 -23.73
C ARG A 7 30.94 -84.67 -24.11
N PRO A 8 30.68 -83.70 -23.24
CA PRO A 8 29.82 -82.58 -23.60
C PRO A 8 30.49 -81.66 -24.65
N ALA A 9 29.69 -81.20 -25.61
CA ALA A 9 30.10 -80.27 -26.68
C ALA A 9 30.54 -78.88 -26.12
N PRO A 10 31.48 -78.20 -26.76
CA PRO A 10 31.91 -76.86 -26.33
C PRO A 10 30.79 -75.86 -26.51
N ALA A 11 30.64 -74.98 -25.51
CA ALA A 11 29.69 -73.86 -25.52
C ALA A 11 29.97 -72.88 -26.64
N PRO A 12 28.94 -72.29 -27.29
CA PRO A 12 29.12 -71.29 -28.34
C PRO A 12 29.80 -70.04 -27.80
N PRO A 13 30.62 -69.28 -28.59
CA PRO A 13 31.26 -68.08 -28.16
C PRO A 13 30.19 -67.05 -27.80
N GLY A 14 30.34 -66.44 -26.59
CA GLY A 14 29.43 -65.42 -26.12
C GLY A 14 29.40 -64.17 -27.03
N THR A 15 28.21 -63.78 -27.39
CA THR A 15 28.00 -62.53 -28.13
C THR A 15 28.62 -61.36 -27.35
N PRO A 16 29.38 -60.48 -28.00
CA PRO A 16 29.97 -59.29 -27.35
C PRO A 16 28.84 -58.46 -26.78
N SER A 17 28.85 -58.19 -25.46
CA SER A 17 27.92 -57.28 -24.79
C SER A 17 27.99 -55.93 -25.45
N ALA A 18 26.85 -55.41 -25.92
CA ALA A 18 26.75 -54.05 -26.45
C ALA A 18 27.26 -53.05 -25.42
N PRO A 19 28.06 -52.06 -25.81
CA PRO A 19 28.57 -51.04 -24.87
C PRO A 19 27.39 -50.31 -24.22
N PRO A 20 27.48 -49.98 -22.91
CA PRO A 20 26.42 -49.31 -22.21
C PRO A 20 26.06 -47.99 -22.95
N ARG A 21 24.75 -47.79 -23.25
CA ARG A 21 24.25 -46.57 -23.87
C ARG A 21 24.59 -45.39 -22.96
N ARG A 22 25.59 -44.60 -23.36
CA ARG A 22 25.92 -43.37 -22.67
C ARG A 22 24.75 -42.40 -22.79
N THR A 23 24.36 -41.72 -21.72
CA THR A 23 23.31 -40.74 -21.73
C THR A 23 23.79 -39.54 -22.60
N ALA A 24 22.84 -38.87 -23.30
CA ALA A 24 23.14 -37.73 -24.15
C ALA A 24 23.93 -36.62 -23.39
N PHE A 25 23.73 -36.54 -22.07
CA PHE A 25 24.45 -35.65 -21.17
C PHE A 25 25.93 -36.01 -21.02
N ALA A 26 26.24 -37.32 -20.87
CA ALA A 26 27.62 -37.80 -20.77
C ALA A 26 28.39 -37.56 -22.09
N GLU A 27 27.77 -37.84 -23.26
CA GLU A 27 28.34 -37.51 -24.56
C GLU A 27 28.56 -36.04 -24.78
N GLY A 28 27.63 -35.17 -24.30
CA GLY A 28 27.77 -33.70 -24.33
C GLY A 28 28.95 -33.21 -23.51
N LEU A 29 29.14 -33.79 -22.30
CA LEU A 29 30.28 -33.46 -21.42
C LEU A 29 31.62 -33.90 -22.03
N ASP A 30 31.72 -35.09 -22.66
CA ASP A 30 32.91 -35.57 -23.32
C ASP A 30 33.28 -34.73 -24.56
N ARG A 31 32.28 -34.29 -25.33
CA ARG A 31 32.47 -33.32 -26.43
C ARG A 31 32.96 -31.94 -25.95
N LEU A 32 32.41 -31.45 -24.83
CA LEU A 32 32.88 -30.20 -24.23
C LEU A 32 34.32 -30.32 -23.70
N ARG A 33 34.68 -31.44 -23.08
CA ARG A 33 36.07 -31.71 -22.63
C ARG A 33 37.02 -31.78 -23.80
N ALA A 34 36.66 -32.48 -24.89
CA ALA A 34 37.45 -32.57 -26.10
C ALA A 34 37.62 -31.19 -26.79
N ALA A 35 36.55 -30.39 -26.82
CA ALA A 35 36.62 -29.00 -27.30
C ALA A 35 37.51 -28.12 -26.42
N ALA A 36 37.54 -28.34 -25.10
CA ALA A 36 38.35 -27.57 -24.15
C ALA A 36 39.84 -27.81 -24.29
N THR A 37 40.29 -28.84 -25.00
CA THR A 37 41.71 -29.13 -25.26
C THR A 37 42.26 -28.34 -26.44
N THR A 38 41.42 -27.87 -27.37
CA THR A 38 41.80 -27.13 -28.56
C THR A 38 41.63 -25.62 -28.40
N GLU A 39 42.49 -24.77 -28.93
CA GLU A 39 42.38 -23.30 -28.86
C GLU A 39 41.06 -22.78 -29.49
N PRO A 40 40.61 -23.23 -30.68
CA PRO A 40 39.36 -22.81 -31.27
C PRO A 40 38.15 -23.25 -30.41
N GLY A 41 38.23 -24.43 -29.79
CA GLY A 41 37.18 -24.94 -28.91
C GLY A 41 37.05 -24.12 -27.60
N ARG A 42 38.18 -23.73 -27.00
CA ARG A 42 38.21 -22.85 -25.81
C ARG A 42 37.57 -21.48 -26.09
N LEU A 43 37.86 -20.89 -27.25
CA LEU A 43 37.26 -19.61 -27.65
C LEU A 43 35.73 -19.73 -27.83
N ARG A 44 35.26 -20.84 -28.41
CA ARG A 44 33.79 -21.08 -28.52
C ARG A 44 33.12 -21.21 -27.15
N ILE A 45 33.73 -21.96 -26.23
CA ILE A 45 33.21 -22.13 -24.86
C ILE A 45 33.16 -20.78 -24.12
N ILE A 46 34.25 -20.00 -24.18
CA ILE A 46 34.30 -18.66 -23.56
C ILE A 46 33.22 -17.77 -24.16
N GLY A 47 33.03 -17.77 -25.47
CA GLY A 47 32.02 -16.99 -26.16
C GLY A 47 30.59 -17.38 -25.74
N ALA A 48 30.33 -18.66 -25.67
CA ALA A 48 29.03 -19.18 -25.24
C ALA A 48 28.73 -18.84 -23.79
N VAL A 49 29.73 -18.97 -22.90
CA VAL A 49 29.56 -18.60 -21.47
C VAL A 49 29.32 -17.11 -21.30
N ILE A 50 30.04 -16.25 -22.01
CA ILE A 50 29.84 -14.79 -21.95
C ILE A 50 28.47 -14.42 -22.50
N ALA A 51 28.07 -14.97 -23.65
CA ALA A 51 26.76 -14.70 -24.22
C ALA A 51 25.64 -15.14 -23.26
N LEU A 52 25.79 -16.32 -22.64
CA LEU A 52 24.85 -16.82 -21.63
C LEU A 52 24.78 -15.88 -20.40
N LEU A 53 25.93 -15.41 -19.89
CA LEU A 53 25.97 -14.49 -18.76
C LEU A 53 25.30 -13.14 -19.09
N VAL A 54 25.54 -12.60 -20.30
CA VAL A 54 24.91 -11.34 -20.73
C VAL A 54 23.40 -11.50 -20.91
N VAL A 55 22.95 -12.62 -21.49
CA VAL A 55 21.53 -12.93 -21.61
C VAL A 55 20.89 -13.14 -20.24
N ALA A 56 21.53 -13.90 -19.36
CA ALA A 56 21.05 -14.14 -18.00
C ALA A 56 20.97 -12.82 -17.20
N PHE A 57 21.97 -11.96 -17.32
CA PHE A 57 21.93 -10.62 -16.72
C PHE A 57 20.74 -9.80 -17.21
N GLY A 58 20.53 -9.74 -18.53
CA GLY A 58 19.39 -9.01 -19.10
C GLY A 58 18.05 -9.61 -18.70
N ALA A 59 17.91 -10.93 -18.70
CA ALA A 59 16.69 -11.62 -18.30
C ALA A 59 16.34 -11.41 -16.82
N VAL A 60 17.32 -11.54 -15.92
CA VAL A 60 17.14 -11.30 -14.48
C VAL A 60 16.85 -9.83 -14.22
N THR A 61 17.52 -8.91 -14.93
CA THR A 61 17.24 -7.46 -14.83
C THR A 61 15.81 -7.16 -15.28
N ALA A 62 15.38 -7.67 -16.42
CA ALA A 62 14.03 -7.46 -16.95
C ALA A 62 12.98 -8.03 -16.01
N TRP A 63 13.16 -9.25 -15.51
CA TRP A 63 12.24 -9.89 -14.56
C TRP A 63 12.14 -9.10 -13.24
N GLN A 64 13.28 -8.83 -12.59
CA GLN A 64 13.27 -8.10 -11.32
C GLN A 64 12.75 -6.66 -11.44
N SER A 65 12.99 -6.00 -12.58
CA SER A 65 12.46 -4.65 -12.81
C SER A 65 10.96 -4.67 -13.09
N TYR A 66 10.47 -5.69 -13.81
CA TYR A 66 9.04 -5.86 -14.07
C TYR A 66 8.28 -6.15 -12.76
N ASP A 67 8.80 -7.05 -11.93
CA ASP A 67 8.20 -7.42 -10.64
C ASP A 67 8.05 -6.19 -9.72
N ARG A 68 9.09 -5.35 -9.64
CA ARG A 68 9.04 -4.11 -8.85
C ARG A 68 8.15 -3.03 -9.45
N ALA A 69 8.11 -2.93 -10.77
CA ALA A 69 7.20 -2.00 -11.42
C ALA A 69 5.74 -2.40 -11.21
N ALA A 70 5.44 -3.71 -11.21
CA ALA A 70 4.11 -4.23 -10.90
C ALA A 70 3.73 -3.96 -9.44
N ALA A 71 4.65 -4.19 -8.48
CA ALA A 71 4.41 -3.86 -7.08
C ALA A 71 4.18 -2.35 -6.86
N ALA A 72 4.93 -1.49 -7.54
CA ALA A 72 4.72 -0.04 -7.49
C ALA A 72 3.40 0.40 -8.13
N ASP A 73 2.96 -0.28 -9.19
CA ASP A 73 1.64 -0.07 -9.80
C ASP A 73 0.50 -0.50 -8.85
N ASP A 74 0.66 -1.63 -8.15
CA ASP A 74 -0.29 -2.09 -7.13
C ASP A 74 -0.41 -1.08 -5.98
N VAL A 75 0.69 -0.44 -5.53
CA VAL A 75 0.65 0.65 -4.55
C VAL A 75 -0.25 1.79 -5.02
N LEU A 76 -0.06 2.27 -6.25
CA LEU A 76 -0.79 3.43 -6.78
C LEU A 76 -2.24 3.15 -7.12
N ASN A 77 -2.51 2.00 -7.74
CA ASN A 77 -3.79 1.73 -8.37
C ASN A 77 -4.67 0.78 -7.55
N ARG A 78 -4.15 0.17 -6.49
CA ARG A 78 -4.87 -0.82 -5.70
C ARG A 78 -4.81 -0.55 -4.20
N SER A 79 -3.65 -0.68 -3.55
CA SER A 79 -3.57 -0.66 -2.08
C SER A 79 -3.77 0.73 -1.48
N GLN A 80 -3.22 1.78 -2.07
CA GLN A 80 -3.46 3.14 -1.59
C GLN A 80 -4.91 3.60 -1.79
N PRO A 81 -5.57 3.41 -2.95
CA PRO A 81 -6.99 3.71 -3.08
C PRO A 81 -7.88 2.92 -2.11
N LEU A 82 -7.54 1.66 -1.80
CA LEU A 82 -8.30 0.85 -0.83
C LEU A 82 -8.12 1.34 0.60
N SER A 83 -6.90 1.71 1.00
CA SER A 83 -6.64 2.34 2.30
C SER A 83 -7.42 3.66 2.45
N SER A 84 -7.42 4.50 1.41
CA SER A 84 -8.22 5.73 1.39
C SER A 84 -9.72 5.46 1.45
N ASP A 85 -10.23 4.48 0.69
CA ASP A 85 -11.64 4.08 0.73
C ASP A 85 -12.03 3.53 2.12
N ALA A 86 -11.15 2.81 2.81
CA ALA A 86 -11.38 2.32 4.17
C ALA A 86 -11.46 3.48 5.18
N ALA A 87 -10.57 4.48 5.08
CA ALA A 87 -10.64 5.70 5.89
C ALA A 87 -11.95 6.47 5.64
N ASP A 88 -12.37 6.58 4.38
CA ASP A 88 -13.62 7.23 4.02
C ASP A 88 -14.87 6.48 4.48
N ILE A 89 -14.84 5.13 4.52
CA ILE A 89 -15.91 4.31 5.11
C ILE A 89 -16.04 4.66 6.59
N TYR A 90 -14.93 4.65 7.33
CA TYR A 90 -14.93 5.02 8.75
C TYR A 90 -15.51 6.41 8.95
N ARG A 91 -14.98 7.40 8.21
CA ARG A 91 -15.41 8.79 8.26
C ARG A 91 -16.91 8.92 7.97
N SER A 92 -17.39 8.33 6.89
CA SER A 92 -18.79 8.45 6.49
C SER A 92 -19.74 7.81 7.53
N LEU A 93 -19.36 6.69 8.14
CA LEU A 93 -20.12 6.08 9.22
C LEU A 93 -20.15 6.98 10.46
N ALA A 94 -19.01 7.53 10.86
CA ALA A 94 -18.91 8.44 12.02
C ALA A 94 -19.67 9.75 11.78
N ASP A 95 -19.57 10.32 10.57
CA ASP A 95 -20.27 11.55 10.20
C ASP A 95 -21.79 11.34 10.11
N ALA A 96 -22.24 10.20 9.55
CA ALA A 96 -23.65 9.82 9.59
C ALA A 96 -24.18 9.72 11.04
N ASN A 97 -23.40 9.15 11.95
CA ASN A 97 -23.79 9.07 13.37
C ASN A 97 -23.88 10.46 14.03
N THR A 98 -22.93 11.32 13.72
CA THR A 98 -22.91 12.73 14.18
C THR A 98 -24.10 13.51 13.61
N ALA A 99 -24.38 13.37 12.31
CA ALA A 99 -25.51 14.03 11.65
C ALA A 99 -26.85 13.53 12.21
N ALA A 100 -26.97 12.22 12.50
CA ALA A 100 -28.17 11.66 13.14
C ALA A 100 -28.40 12.24 14.53
N SER A 101 -27.33 12.40 15.34
CA SER A 101 -27.39 12.98 16.69
C SER A 101 -27.74 14.47 16.64
N SER A 102 -27.12 15.25 15.75
CA SER A 102 -27.42 16.68 15.56
C SER A 102 -28.86 16.89 15.08
N GLY A 103 -29.30 16.08 14.10
CA GLY A 103 -30.71 16.13 13.63
C GLY A 103 -31.72 15.79 14.72
N PHE A 104 -31.38 14.83 15.59
CA PHE A 104 -32.23 14.50 16.74
C PHE A 104 -32.32 15.65 17.76
N LEU A 105 -31.21 16.34 18.07
CA LEU A 105 -31.17 17.50 18.95
C LEU A 105 -31.99 18.67 18.41
N ALA A 106 -32.01 18.89 17.09
CA ALA A 106 -32.82 19.89 16.43
C ALA A 106 -34.34 19.60 16.55
N GLY A 107 -34.74 18.43 17.06
CA GLY A 107 -36.12 18.03 17.29
C GLY A 107 -36.95 17.94 16.01
N GLY A 108 -38.20 18.42 16.05
CA GLY A 108 -39.07 18.44 14.87
C GLY A 108 -38.64 19.42 13.76
N GLN A 109 -37.60 20.23 13.99
CA GLN A 109 -37.03 21.22 13.08
C GLN A 109 -35.69 20.74 12.49
N GLU A 110 -35.52 19.40 12.36
CA GLU A 110 -34.33 18.88 11.67
C GLU A 110 -34.14 19.62 10.33
N THR A 111 -33.01 20.28 10.17
CA THR A 111 -32.72 21.02 8.92
C THR A 111 -32.58 20.04 7.76
N ALA A 112 -33.08 20.44 6.57
CA ALA A 112 -32.89 19.66 5.36
C ALA A 112 -31.39 19.36 5.10
N ALA A 113 -30.48 20.19 5.59
CA ALA A 113 -29.03 20.01 5.52
C ALA A 113 -28.54 18.84 6.36
N ALA A 114 -28.99 18.71 7.63
CA ALA A 114 -28.58 17.60 8.50
C ALA A 114 -29.08 16.25 7.96
N GLY A 115 -30.35 16.20 7.52
CA GLY A 115 -30.92 15.00 6.91
C GLY A 115 -30.19 14.60 5.61
N SER A 116 -29.88 15.56 4.75
CA SER A 116 -29.16 15.28 3.51
C SER A 116 -27.72 14.84 3.75
N ARG A 117 -27.03 15.37 4.76
CA ARG A 117 -25.68 14.94 5.18
C ARG A 117 -25.71 13.48 5.62
N TYR A 118 -26.61 13.11 6.53
CA TYR A 118 -26.80 11.72 6.95
C TYR A 118 -26.98 10.76 5.76
N GLU A 119 -27.94 11.05 4.88
CA GLU A 119 -28.22 10.21 3.71
C GLU A 119 -27.04 10.12 2.74
N LYS A 120 -26.32 11.20 2.53
CA LYS A 120 -25.10 11.23 1.71
C LYS A 120 -24.02 10.33 2.29
N ASP A 121 -23.77 10.42 3.60
CA ASP A 121 -22.70 9.67 4.24
C ASP A 121 -23.01 8.17 4.32
N ILE A 122 -24.26 7.80 4.61
CA ILE A 122 -24.70 6.39 4.53
C ILE A 122 -24.54 5.84 3.11
N ARG A 123 -24.88 6.63 2.09
CA ARG A 123 -24.72 6.21 0.68
C ARG A 123 -23.23 6.05 0.33
N THR A 124 -22.41 7.03 0.70
CA THR A 124 -20.95 6.98 0.46
C THR A 124 -20.32 5.76 1.14
N ALA A 125 -20.68 5.48 2.39
CA ALA A 125 -20.21 4.29 3.09
C ALA A 125 -20.61 3.00 2.36
N ALA A 126 -21.88 2.90 1.94
CA ALA A 126 -22.38 1.72 1.23
C ALA A 126 -21.69 1.51 -0.13
N GLU A 127 -21.52 2.56 -0.93
CA GLU A 127 -20.82 2.50 -2.23
C GLU A 127 -19.37 2.05 -2.08
N LYS A 128 -18.65 2.63 -1.10
CA LYS A 128 -17.26 2.28 -0.82
C LYS A 128 -17.11 0.87 -0.23
N LEU A 129 -18.06 0.40 0.58
CA LEU A 129 -18.09 -0.98 1.08
C LEU A 129 -18.25 -2.00 -0.07
N VAL A 130 -19.07 -1.71 -1.07
CA VAL A 130 -19.20 -2.56 -2.27
C VAL A 130 -17.88 -2.61 -3.03
N LYS A 131 -17.23 -1.46 -3.23
CA LYS A 131 -15.94 -1.37 -3.91
C LYS A 131 -14.84 -2.09 -3.13
N ALA A 132 -14.78 -1.91 -1.81
CA ALA A 132 -13.82 -2.59 -0.95
C ALA A 132 -14.04 -4.11 -0.96
N ALA A 133 -15.29 -4.59 -0.92
CA ALA A 133 -15.63 -6.00 -0.99
C ALA A 133 -15.15 -6.66 -2.30
N ALA A 134 -15.27 -5.94 -3.43
CA ALA A 134 -14.84 -6.44 -4.74
C ALA A 134 -13.30 -6.60 -4.85
N ASN A 135 -12.54 -5.87 -4.03
CA ASN A 135 -11.08 -5.85 -4.05
C ASN A 135 -10.42 -6.58 -2.86
N SER A 136 -11.23 -7.12 -1.92
CA SER A 136 -10.75 -7.85 -0.76
C SER A 136 -10.63 -9.34 -1.05
N GLU A 137 -9.58 -9.96 -0.54
CA GLU A 137 -9.41 -11.41 -0.63
C GLU A 137 -10.43 -12.14 0.26
N PRO A 138 -11.02 -13.24 -0.22
CA PRO A 138 -11.96 -14.03 0.58
C PRO A 138 -11.35 -14.47 1.92
N LYS A 139 -12.09 -14.29 3.01
CA LYS A 139 -11.69 -14.61 4.39
C LYS A 139 -10.55 -13.76 4.95
N SER A 140 -10.10 -12.70 4.27
CA SER A 140 -9.16 -11.74 4.83
C SER A 140 -9.80 -10.98 6.01
N PRO A 141 -9.00 -10.37 6.91
CA PRO A 141 -9.53 -9.47 7.94
C PRO A 141 -10.43 -8.37 7.35
N SER A 142 -10.02 -7.77 6.23
CA SER A 142 -10.82 -6.78 5.49
C SER A 142 -12.18 -7.32 5.06
N ALA A 143 -12.23 -8.53 4.48
CA ALA A 143 -13.50 -9.13 4.05
C ALA A 143 -14.45 -9.41 5.23
N LEU A 144 -13.92 -9.82 6.38
CA LEU A 144 -14.70 -10.07 7.59
C LEU A 144 -15.22 -8.76 8.18
N ALA A 145 -14.42 -7.71 8.22
CA ALA A 145 -14.80 -6.38 8.68
C ALA A 145 -15.92 -5.79 7.80
N ILE A 146 -15.76 -5.85 6.48
CA ILE A 146 -16.78 -5.43 5.50
C ILE A 146 -18.08 -6.18 5.69
N ALA A 147 -18.03 -7.51 5.84
CA ALA A 147 -19.23 -8.33 6.04
C ALA A 147 -19.97 -7.95 7.36
N LYS A 148 -19.20 -7.64 8.42
CA LYS A 148 -19.78 -7.17 9.69
C LYS A 148 -20.48 -5.84 9.53
N ILE A 149 -19.85 -4.86 8.88
CA ILE A 149 -20.44 -3.53 8.64
C ILE A 149 -21.69 -3.66 7.78
N ASN A 150 -21.64 -4.41 6.67
CA ASN A 150 -22.77 -4.62 5.77
C ASN A 150 -23.98 -5.26 6.46
N ARG A 151 -23.75 -6.13 7.44
CA ARG A 151 -24.84 -6.73 8.25
C ARG A 151 -25.45 -5.72 9.20
N LEU A 152 -24.64 -4.87 9.83
CA LEU A 152 -25.09 -3.93 10.87
C LEU A 152 -25.70 -2.64 10.29
N LEU A 153 -25.30 -2.23 9.08
CA LEU A 153 -25.72 -0.97 8.47
C LEU A 153 -27.25 -0.84 8.33
N PRO A 154 -28.01 -1.86 7.85
CA PRO A 154 -29.47 -1.80 7.82
C PRO A 154 -30.12 -1.73 9.21
N GLU A 155 -29.55 -2.41 10.20
CA GLU A 155 -30.02 -2.38 11.58
C GLU A 155 -29.84 -0.98 12.16
N TYR A 156 -28.66 -0.38 12.02
CA TYR A 156 -28.36 0.98 12.42
C TYR A 156 -29.33 1.99 11.79
N LYS A 157 -29.53 1.92 10.47
CA LYS A 157 -30.51 2.77 9.77
C LYS A 157 -31.92 2.65 10.36
N GLY A 158 -32.37 1.42 10.62
CA GLY A 158 -33.65 1.17 11.21
C GLY A 158 -33.82 1.78 12.63
N LEU A 159 -32.73 1.79 13.41
CA LEU A 159 -32.74 2.41 14.75
C LEU A 159 -32.80 3.94 14.66
N VAL A 160 -32.02 4.55 13.75
CA VAL A 160 -32.05 6.01 13.52
C VAL A 160 -33.42 6.48 13.04
N GLU A 161 -34.03 5.76 12.08
CA GLU A 161 -35.37 6.13 11.60
C GLU A 161 -36.44 6.04 12.70
N ARG A 162 -36.38 5.01 13.55
CA ARG A 162 -37.26 4.93 14.72
C ARG A 162 -37.03 6.10 15.69
N ALA A 163 -35.76 6.42 15.97
CA ALA A 163 -35.43 7.57 16.81
C ALA A 163 -36.03 8.86 16.26
N ARG A 164 -35.90 9.13 14.96
CA ARG A 164 -36.44 10.30 14.26
C ARG A 164 -37.98 10.35 14.34
N VAL A 165 -38.67 9.23 14.07
CA VAL A 165 -40.14 9.16 14.14
C VAL A 165 -40.65 9.49 15.52
N TYR A 166 -40.12 8.86 16.57
CA TYR A 166 -40.53 9.12 17.95
C TYR A 166 -40.16 10.52 18.44
N ASN A 167 -39.01 11.06 18.01
CA ASN A 167 -38.59 12.42 18.33
C ASN A 167 -39.57 13.46 17.76
N ARG A 168 -39.98 13.31 16.50
CA ARG A 168 -41.01 14.18 15.87
C ARG A 168 -42.37 14.10 16.57
N GLN A 169 -42.69 12.99 17.18
CA GLN A 169 -43.91 12.80 17.95
C GLN A 169 -43.77 13.25 19.40
N GLY A 170 -42.60 13.73 19.84
CA GLY A 170 -42.34 14.16 21.21
C GLY A 170 -42.21 13.01 22.22
N TYR A 171 -42.05 11.76 21.77
CA TYR A 171 -41.89 10.63 22.66
C TYR A 171 -40.47 10.45 23.18
N PRO A 172 -40.22 10.37 24.50
CA PRO A 172 -38.91 10.20 25.09
C PRO A 172 -38.18 8.92 24.63
N VAL A 173 -38.89 7.90 24.20
CA VAL A 173 -38.33 6.65 23.70
C VAL A 173 -37.46 6.86 22.44
N GLY A 174 -37.63 7.97 21.70
CA GLY A 174 -36.78 8.36 20.60
C GLY A 174 -35.30 8.44 20.99
N GLY A 175 -35.02 9.05 22.15
CA GLY A 175 -33.66 9.12 22.71
C GLY A 175 -33.06 7.75 23.04
N ALA A 176 -33.87 6.79 23.48
CA ALA A 176 -33.42 5.42 23.75
C ALA A 176 -33.01 4.71 22.44
N TYR A 177 -33.80 4.87 21.35
CA TYR A 177 -33.43 4.31 20.03
C TYR A 177 -32.15 4.96 19.47
N LEU A 178 -31.96 6.27 19.66
CA LEU A 178 -30.73 6.95 19.22
C LEU A 178 -29.51 6.45 20.01
N ARG A 179 -29.60 6.29 21.33
CA ARG A 179 -28.52 5.72 22.14
C ARG A 179 -28.17 4.30 21.71
N LEU A 180 -29.19 3.47 21.38
CA LEU A 180 -28.95 2.12 20.87
C LEU A 180 -28.29 2.15 19.49
N ALA A 181 -28.70 3.05 18.59
CA ALA A 181 -28.06 3.26 17.31
C ALA A 181 -26.59 3.68 17.49
N ASN A 182 -26.33 4.63 18.40
CA ASN A 182 -24.98 5.07 18.71
C ASN A 182 -24.12 3.93 19.30
N SER A 183 -24.63 3.14 20.23
CA SER A 183 -23.91 1.96 20.76
C SER A 183 -23.56 0.97 19.63
N THR A 184 -24.50 0.68 18.71
CA THR A 184 -24.24 -0.16 17.53
C THR A 184 -23.12 0.44 16.66
N MET A 185 -23.13 1.74 16.44
CA MET A 185 -22.11 2.44 15.67
C MET A 185 -20.76 2.40 16.40
N GLN A 186 -20.68 2.87 17.64
CA GLN A 186 -19.43 3.07 18.38
C GLN A 186 -18.78 1.76 18.83
N GLU A 187 -19.57 0.75 19.20
CA GLU A 187 -19.06 -0.49 19.78
C GLU A 187 -18.90 -1.62 18.76
N GLN A 188 -19.52 -1.51 17.58
CA GLN A 188 -19.51 -2.60 16.61
C GLN A 188 -19.11 -2.17 15.20
N MET A 189 -19.69 -1.08 14.65
CA MET A 189 -19.46 -0.68 13.26
C MET A 189 -18.14 0.08 13.10
N LEU A 190 -17.87 1.08 13.93
CA LEU A 190 -16.62 1.85 13.86
C LEU A 190 -15.39 1.00 14.20
N PRO A 191 -15.38 0.09 15.20
CA PRO A 191 -14.27 -0.84 15.38
C PRO A 191 -14.04 -1.76 14.19
N ALA A 192 -15.09 -2.20 13.49
CA ALA A 192 -14.93 -2.98 12.27
C ALA A 192 -14.38 -2.13 11.11
N ALA A 193 -14.77 -0.87 11.01
CA ALA A 193 -14.21 0.06 10.02
C ALA A 193 -12.74 0.40 10.31
N GLU A 194 -12.35 0.49 11.60
CA GLU A 194 -10.96 0.67 12.04
C GLU A 194 -10.11 -0.56 11.72
N GLU A 195 -10.64 -1.77 11.91
CA GLU A 195 -9.98 -3.02 11.53
C GLU A 195 -9.75 -3.08 10.00
N LEU A 196 -10.75 -2.68 9.21
CA LEU A 196 -10.61 -2.56 7.76
C LEU A 196 -9.51 -1.57 7.38
N TYR A 197 -9.52 -0.37 7.95
CA TYR A 197 -8.53 0.68 7.69
C TYR A 197 -7.12 0.22 8.08
N THR A 198 -6.95 -0.39 9.24
CA THR A 198 -5.66 -0.91 9.71
C THR A 198 -5.14 -2.01 8.77
N SER A 199 -6.00 -2.96 8.39
CA SER A 199 -5.62 -4.06 7.49
C SER A 199 -5.18 -3.57 6.11
N GLU A 200 -5.88 -2.57 5.55
CA GLU A 200 -5.52 -2.00 4.24
C GLU A 200 -4.25 -1.15 4.32
N ASN A 201 -3.98 -0.46 5.43
CA ASN A 201 -2.73 0.24 5.67
C ASN A 201 -1.53 -0.72 5.83
N GLU A 202 -1.71 -1.86 6.51
CA GLU A 202 -0.68 -2.89 6.60
C GLU A 202 -0.36 -3.49 5.23
N ARG A 203 -1.38 -3.73 4.41
CA ARG A 203 -1.22 -4.18 3.03
C ARG A 203 -0.47 -3.14 2.19
N LEU A 204 -0.87 -1.88 2.24
CA LEU A 204 -0.18 -0.78 1.57
C LEU A 204 1.31 -0.73 1.96
N LYS A 205 1.61 -0.88 3.25
CA LYS A 205 3.00 -0.93 3.75
C LYS A 205 3.77 -2.14 3.21
N ALA A 206 3.13 -3.30 3.09
CA ALA A 206 3.74 -4.50 2.51
C ALA A 206 4.08 -4.30 1.03
N ASP A 207 3.14 -3.76 0.23
CA ASP A 207 3.33 -3.48 -1.20
C ASP A 207 4.48 -2.47 -1.44
N TYR A 208 4.63 -1.46 -0.57
CA TYR A 208 5.82 -0.60 -0.57
C TYR A 208 7.11 -1.37 -0.25
N GLY A 209 7.02 -2.31 0.71
CA GLY A 209 8.12 -3.18 1.07
C GLY A 209 8.60 -4.05 -0.08
N ASP A 210 7.72 -4.44 -0.99
CA ASP A 210 8.04 -5.26 -2.18
C ASP A 210 8.53 -4.40 -3.37
N ALA A 211 8.06 -3.15 -3.49
CA ALA A 211 8.44 -2.25 -4.57
C ALA A 211 9.83 -1.62 -4.39
N THR A 212 10.29 -1.38 -3.14
CA THR A 212 11.47 -0.56 -2.84
C THR A 212 12.83 -1.27 -2.73
N PRO A 213 12.98 -2.61 -2.54
CA PRO A 213 14.29 -3.25 -2.39
C PRO A 213 15.14 -3.17 -3.65
N TYR A 214 16.46 -2.97 -3.49
CA TYR A 214 17.38 -3.01 -4.63
C TYR A 214 17.39 -4.38 -5.33
N PRO A 215 17.50 -4.43 -6.66
CA PRO A 215 17.59 -5.66 -7.44
C PRO A 215 19.00 -6.28 -7.35
N TRP A 216 19.41 -6.70 -6.14
CA TRP A 216 20.75 -7.17 -5.85
C TRP A 216 21.22 -8.32 -6.75
N ALA A 217 20.32 -9.24 -7.11
CA ALA A 217 20.68 -10.37 -7.96
C ALA A 217 21.03 -9.91 -9.38
N ALA A 218 20.28 -8.96 -9.96
CA ALA A 218 20.60 -8.37 -11.24
C ALA A 218 21.91 -7.59 -11.18
N MET A 219 22.12 -6.78 -10.14
CA MET A 219 23.36 -6.00 -9.96
C MET A 219 24.58 -6.90 -9.82
N ALA A 220 24.51 -7.95 -8.99
CA ALA A 220 25.61 -8.91 -8.83
C ALA A 220 25.92 -9.64 -10.14
N LEU A 221 24.88 -10.09 -10.87
CA LEU A 221 25.05 -10.76 -12.15
C LEU A 221 25.64 -9.82 -13.21
N GLY A 222 25.26 -8.54 -13.20
CA GLY A 222 25.84 -7.50 -14.06
C GLY A 222 27.33 -7.30 -13.80
N VAL A 223 27.74 -7.22 -12.55
CA VAL A 223 29.15 -7.13 -12.16
C VAL A 223 29.93 -8.38 -12.61
N VAL A 224 29.38 -9.58 -12.42
CA VAL A 224 30.00 -10.84 -12.88
C VAL A 224 30.11 -10.87 -14.41
N ALA A 225 29.07 -10.44 -15.13
CA ALA A 225 29.12 -10.37 -16.61
C ALA A 225 30.21 -9.38 -17.12
N LEU A 226 30.31 -8.20 -16.50
CA LEU A 226 31.36 -7.23 -16.81
C LEU A 226 32.75 -7.76 -16.48
N ALA A 227 32.95 -8.41 -15.35
CA ALA A 227 34.21 -9.04 -14.98
C ALA A 227 34.61 -10.13 -15.99
N ALA A 228 33.67 -10.97 -16.43
CA ALA A 228 33.88 -11.99 -17.44
C ALA A 228 34.24 -11.39 -18.81
N LEU A 229 33.55 -10.32 -19.23
CA LEU A 229 33.85 -9.57 -20.46
C LEU A 229 35.25 -8.93 -20.41
N ALA A 230 35.58 -8.26 -19.30
CA ALA A 230 36.91 -7.66 -19.11
C ALA A 230 38.04 -8.71 -19.12
N TRP A 231 37.82 -9.84 -18.45
CA TRP A 231 38.76 -10.96 -18.46
C TRP A 231 38.94 -11.52 -19.87
N ALA A 232 37.87 -11.70 -20.63
CA ALA A 232 37.96 -12.18 -22.01
C ALA A 232 38.67 -11.19 -22.93
N GLN A 233 38.45 -9.89 -22.78
CA GLN A 233 39.17 -8.85 -23.50
C GLN A 233 40.66 -8.85 -23.15
N HIS A 234 41.00 -8.90 -21.87
CA HIS A 234 42.40 -8.96 -21.41
C HIS A 234 43.11 -10.22 -21.92
N ARG A 235 42.45 -11.38 -21.86
CA ARG A 235 42.98 -12.64 -22.41
C ARG A 235 43.21 -12.53 -23.93
N ALA A 236 42.27 -11.93 -24.66
CA ALA A 236 42.38 -11.72 -26.09
C ALA A 236 43.55 -10.77 -26.44
N TYR A 237 43.74 -9.68 -25.70
CA TYR A 237 44.82 -8.74 -25.83
C TYR A 237 46.21 -9.41 -25.63
N ARG A 238 46.38 -10.14 -24.52
CA ARG A 238 47.65 -10.83 -24.20
C ARG A 238 48.10 -11.84 -25.26
N ARG A 239 47.15 -12.39 -26.04
CA ARG A 239 47.45 -13.43 -27.03
C ARG A 239 47.63 -12.91 -28.45
N THR A 240 47.01 -11.79 -28.82
CA THR A 240 47.00 -11.31 -30.21
C THR A 240 47.62 -9.94 -30.40
N ASN A 241 48.06 -9.27 -29.33
CA ASN A 241 48.58 -7.90 -29.30
C ASN A 241 47.70 -6.85 -30.03
N ARG A 242 46.44 -7.20 -30.35
CA ARG A 242 45.42 -6.32 -30.91
C ARG A 242 44.51 -5.83 -29.80
N VAL A 243 44.43 -4.50 -29.59
CA VAL A 243 43.91 -3.85 -28.41
C VAL A 243 42.39 -4.01 -28.27
N LEU A 244 41.60 -4.12 -29.34
CA LEU A 244 40.15 -4.07 -29.27
C LEU A 244 39.48 -5.16 -30.12
N ASN A 245 38.62 -5.96 -29.46
CA ASN A 245 37.58 -6.76 -30.14
C ASN A 245 36.28 -5.99 -30.13
N HIS A 246 35.88 -5.40 -31.26
CA HIS A 246 34.69 -4.53 -31.37
C HIS A 246 33.40 -5.19 -30.83
N GLY A 247 33.23 -6.51 -30.98
CA GLY A 247 32.07 -7.21 -30.48
C GLY A 247 32.05 -7.34 -28.96
N LEU A 248 33.19 -7.60 -28.32
CA LEU A 248 33.29 -7.63 -26.85
C LEU A 248 33.19 -6.22 -26.24
N VAL A 249 33.71 -5.20 -26.94
CA VAL A 249 33.56 -3.79 -26.52
C VAL A 249 32.08 -3.39 -26.56
N ALA A 250 31.37 -3.72 -27.63
CA ALA A 250 29.92 -3.45 -27.73
C ALA A 250 29.12 -4.18 -26.65
N ALA A 251 29.44 -5.45 -26.37
CA ALA A 251 28.81 -6.21 -25.28
C ALA A 251 29.10 -5.60 -23.90
N SER A 252 30.31 -5.14 -23.64
CA SER A 252 30.69 -4.45 -22.40
C SER A 252 29.95 -3.11 -22.27
N GLY A 253 29.90 -2.33 -23.36
CA GLY A 253 29.15 -1.07 -23.40
C GLY A 253 27.67 -1.28 -23.10
N ALA A 254 27.02 -2.26 -23.73
CA ALA A 254 25.66 -2.61 -23.46
C ALA A 254 25.43 -3.03 -21.99
N ALA A 255 26.30 -3.89 -21.44
CA ALA A 255 26.21 -4.31 -20.05
C ALA A 255 26.39 -3.15 -19.04
N VAL A 256 27.31 -2.22 -19.32
CA VAL A 256 27.52 -1.00 -18.52
C VAL A 256 26.29 -0.11 -18.58
N ILE A 257 25.71 0.12 -19.76
CA ILE A 257 24.50 0.93 -19.93
C ILE A 257 23.35 0.33 -19.13
N VAL A 258 23.11 -0.99 -19.24
CA VAL A 258 22.04 -1.67 -18.47
C VAL A 258 22.28 -1.55 -16.98
N LEU A 259 23.51 -1.76 -16.50
CA LEU A 259 23.83 -1.69 -15.08
C LEU A 259 23.68 -0.26 -14.53
N LEU A 260 24.15 0.75 -15.25
CA LEU A 260 23.97 2.15 -14.87
C LEU A 260 22.49 2.54 -14.87
N TRP A 261 21.76 2.15 -15.92
CA TRP A 261 20.32 2.41 -15.99
C TRP A 261 19.55 1.73 -14.85
N LEU A 262 19.90 0.48 -14.53
CA LEU A 262 19.34 -0.25 -13.40
C LEU A 262 19.60 0.48 -12.08
N VAL A 263 20.82 0.90 -11.81
CA VAL A 263 21.20 1.58 -10.56
C VAL A 263 20.51 2.95 -10.46
N VAL A 264 20.63 3.77 -11.52
CA VAL A 264 20.08 5.13 -11.52
C VAL A 264 18.55 5.10 -11.53
N GLY A 265 17.94 4.33 -12.44
CA GLY A 265 16.49 4.24 -12.58
C GLY A 265 15.84 3.71 -11.29
N HIS A 266 16.43 2.67 -10.69
CA HIS A 266 15.92 2.14 -9.43
C HIS A 266 16.12 3.10 -8.25
N SER A 267 17.24 3.84 -8.20
CA SER A 267 17.48 4.84 -7.14
C SER A 267 16.49 5.99 -7.22
N VAL A 268 16.18 6.48 -8.43
CA VAL A 268 15.16 7.54 -8.64
C VAL A 268 13.78 7.03 -8.25
N ALA A 269 13.40 5.84 -8.72
CA ALA A 269 12.12 5.22 -8.38
C ALA A 269 11.95 5.00 -6.86
N ARG A 270 12.99 4.46 -6.21
CA ARG A 270 13.00 4.27 -4.77
C ARG A 270 12.90 5.59 -4.00
N SER A 271 13.59 6.63 -4.44
CA SER A 271 13.49 7.97 -3.83
C SER A 271 12.08 8.53 -3.95
N GLY A 272 11.44 8.42 -5.12
CA GLY A 272 10.06 8.83 -5.33
C GLY A 272 9.06 8.03 -4.47
N LEU A 273 9.19 6.70 -4.44
CA LEU A 273 8.33 5.84 -3.62
C LEU A 273 8.53 6.07 -2.11
N ASN A 274 9.76 6.17 -1.63
CA ASN A 274 10.01 6.48 -0.22
C ASN A 274 9.52 7.88 0.14
N GLY A 275 9.73 8.88 -0.71
CA GLY A 275 9.19 10.22 -0.53
C GLY A 275 7.68 10.22 -0.46
N SER A 276 6.99 9.49 -1.36
CA SER A 276 5.54 9.35 -1.32
C SER A 276 5.03 8.62 -0.08
N TYR A 277 5.79 7.66 0.48
CA TYR A 277 5.44 6.99 1.72
C TYR A 277 5.65 7.88 2.94
N ASP A 278 6.85 8.46 3.09
CA ASP A 278 7.24 9.20 4.30
C ASP A 278 6.51 10.55 4.42
N HIS A 279 6.29 11.25 3.31
CA HIS A 279 5.61 12.55 3.26
C HIS A 279 4.13 12.42 2.88
N GLY A 280 3.77 11.50 1.96
CA GLY A 280 2.41 11.30 1.51
C GLY A 280 1.60 10.38 2.43
N VAL A 281 1.90 9.08 2.50
CA VAL A 281 1.07 8.10 3.24
C VAL A 281 0.99 8.43 4.72
N ARG A 282 2.10 8.81 5.37
CA ARG A 282 2.12 9.14 6.79
C ARG A 282 1.36 10.41 7.10
N SER A 283 1.47 11.43 6.24
CA SER A 283 0.70 12.67 6.36
C SER A 283 -0.79 12.42 6.17
N LEU A 284 -1.18 11.68 5.12
CA LEU A 284 -2.57 11.27 4.89
C LEU A 284 -3.15 10.50 6.08
N ASN A 285 -2.41 9.54 6.65
CA ASN A 285 -2.87 8.79 7.81
C ASN A 285 -3.06 9.69 9.04
N ALA A 286 -2.14 10.60 9.33
CA ALA A 286 -2.26 11.54 10.44
C ALA A 286 -3.48 12.46 10.28
N LEU A 287 -3.76 12.93 9.05
CA LEU A 287 -4.92 13.75 8.72
C LEU A 287 -6.24 12.95 8.82
N HIS A 288 -6.27 11.69 8.36
CA HIS A 288 -7.43 10.80 8.53
C HIS A 288 -7.70 10.55 10.01
N ASP A 289 -6.68 10.24 10.79
CA ASP A 289 -6.79 10.03 12.24
C ASP A 289 -7.29 11.29 12.95
N ALA A 290 -6.79 12.49 12.57
CA ALA A 290 -7.28 13.75 13.10
C ALA A 290 -8.78 13.95 12.79
N ARG A 291 -9.20 13.64 11.57
CA ARG A 291 -10.60 13.75 11.16
C ARG A 291 -11.50 12.77 11.90
N ILE A 292 -11.03 11.55 12.13
CA ILE A 292 -11.71 10.55 12.95
C ILE A 292 -11.89 11.05 14.39
N ALA A 293 -10.84 11.62 14.99
CA ALA A 293 -10.88 12.16 16.34
C ALA A 293 -11.86 13.34 16.45
N SER A 294 -11.92 14.25 15.46
CA SER A 294 -12.87 15.35 15.42
C SER A 294 -14.32 14.87 15.37
N LEU A 295 -14.60 13.82 14.56
CA LEU A 295 -15.94 13.22 14.46
C LEU A 295 -16.37 12.52 15.76
N LYS A 296 -15.43 11.83 16.44
CA LYS A 296 -15.69 11.23 17.75
C LYS A 296 -16.03 12.30 18.78
N ALA A 297 -15.23 13.38 18.85
CA ALA A 297 -15.48 14.50 19.75
C ALA A 297 -16.86 15.12 19.48
N ARG A 298 -17.20 15.41 18.22
CA ARG A 298 -18.50 15.98 17.85
C ARG A 298 -19.68 15.06 18.22
N GLY A 299 -19.52 13.74 17.95
CA GLY A 299 -20.52 12.74 18.32
C GLY A 299 -20.76 12.71 19.82
N ASN A 300 -19.70 12.74 20.63
CA ASN A 300 -19.79 12.75 22.10
C ASN A 300 -20.38 14.06 22.63
N GLU A 301 -20.03 15.21 22.06
CA GLU A 301 -20.66 16.49 22.39
C GLU A 301 -22.17 16.47 22.17
N ASN A 302 -22.65 15.97 21.04
CA ASN A 302 -24.08 15.86 20.78
C ASN A 302 -24.77 14.89 21.76
N LEU A 303 -24.11 13.78 22.07
CA LEU A 303 -24.66 12.73 22.92
C LEU A 303 -24.73 13.13 24.41
N SER A 304 -23.85 14.03 24.87
CA SER A 304 -23.95 14.56 26.23
C SER A 304 -25.31 15.22 26.46
N LEU A 305 -25.80 16.02 25.50
CA LEU A 305 -27.12 16.65 25.55
C LEU A 305 -28.30 15.68 25.32
N VAL A 306 -28.09 14.61 24.55
CA VAL A 306 -29.12 13.55 24.36
C VAL A 306 -29.28 12.69 25.61
N ALA A 307 -28.17 12.29 26.23
CA ALA A 307 -28.15 11.40 27.38
C ALA A 307 -28.51 12.09 28.70
N ARG A 308 -28.21 13.39 28.81
CA ARG A 308 -28.53 14.19 30.02
C ARG A 308 -28.04 13.53 31.31
N GLY A 309 -26.82 13.07 31.34
CA GLY A 309 -26.19 12.42 32.48
C GLY A 309 -26.67 10.97 32.75
N ALA A 310 -27.49 10.38 31.85
CA ALA A 310 -27.95 9.01 32.02
C ALA A 310 -26.87 7.95 31.94
N ASP A 311 -25.80 8.22 31.17
CA ASP A 311 -24.67 7.33 30.96
C ASP A 311 -23.44 7.86 31.69
N THR A 312 -22.86 7.04 32.56
CA THR A 312 -21.69 7.43 33.37
C THR A 312 -20.53 6.46 33.21
N VAL A 313 -19.30 6.99 33.41
CA VAL A 313 -18.08 6.19 33.44
C VAL A 313 -17.34 6.38 34.76
N LYS A 314 -16.80 5.30 35.32
CA LYS A 314 -15.94 5.35 36.50
C LYS A 314 -14.49 5.39 36.09
N VAL A 315 -13.75 6.41 36.58
CA VAL A 315 -12.31 6.53 36.38
C VAL A 315 -11.66 6.69 37.77
N GLY A 316 -11.01 5.65 38.22
CA GLY A 316 -10.57 5.52 39.62
C GLY A 316 -11.78 5.51 40.57
N GLU A 317 -11.79 6.42 41.55
CA GLU A 317 -12.89 6.55 42.53
C GLU A 317 -13.98 7.54 42.09
N LYS A 318 -13.80 8.27 40.99
CA LYS A 318 -14.71 9.30 40.53
C LYS A 318 -15.62 8.80 39.42
N THR A 319 -16.89 9.24 39.46
CA THR A 319 -17.85 8.99 38.37
C THR A 319 -18.05 10.28 37.59
N TYR A 320 -17.97 10.16 36.26
CA TYR A 320 -18.12 11.27 35.32
C TYR A 320 -19.29 10.97 34.38
N ASP A 321 -19.89 11.99 33.79
CA ASP A 321 -20.70 11.81 32.60
C ASP A 321 -19.81 11.19 31.51
N LYS A 322 -20.31 10.10 30.89
CA LYS A 322 -19.53 9.33 29.90
C LYS A 322 -19.14 10.18 28.69
N TYR A 323 -20.10 10.96 28.20
CA TYR A 323 -19.90 11.67 26.93
C TYR A 323 -19.04 12.93 27.08
N TYR A 324 -19.13 13.62 28.22
CA TYR A 324 -18.18 14.70 28.54
C TYR A 324 -16.76 14.19 28.72
N TYR A 325 -16.60 13.05 29.41
CA TYR A 325 -15.29 12.41 29.58
C TYR A 325 -14.70 11.96 28.24
N ASP A 326 -15.52 11.34 27.38
CA ASP A 326 -15.10 10.88 26.05
C ASP A 326 -14.78 12.07 25.12
N PHE A 327 -15.52 13.18 25.18
CA PHE A 327 -15.22 14.40 24.45
C PHE A 327 -13.85 14.97 24.82
N ASP A 328 -13.55 15.12 26.11
CA ASP A 328 -12.26 15.64 26.59
C ASP A 328 -11.09 14.78 26.08
N ARG A 329 -11.27 13.46 26.07
CA ARG A 329 -10.28 12.52 25.55
C ARG A 329 -10.10 12.68 24.04
N ASP A 330 -11.19 12.76 23.28
CA ASP A 330 -11.16 12.80 21.82
C ASP A 330 -10.62 14.14 21.29
N ILE A 331 -10.94 15.27 21.95
CA ILE A 331 -10.33 16.58 21.67
C ILE A 331 -8.83 16.58 21.97
N ALA A 332 -8.39 15.93 23.03
CA ALA A 332 -6.97 15.80 23.33
C ALA A 332 -6.25 14.92 22.29
N ASP A 333 -6.90 13.86 21.80
CA ASP A 333 -6.37 13.03 20.71
C ASP A 333 -6.32 13.81 19.39
N LEU A 334 -7.37 14.56 19.05
CA LEU A 334 -7.38 15.46 17.90
C LEU A 334 -6.17 16.42 17.91
N GLY A 335 -5.89 17.05 19.05
CA GLY A 335 -4.74 17.94 19.19
C GLY A 335 -3.40 17.23 18.92
N LYS A 336 -3.23 15.99 19.37
CA LYS A 336 -2.03 15.19 19.09
C LYS A 336 -1.91 14.85 17.60
N ARG A 337 -3.02 14.47 16.95
CA ARG A 337 -3.04 14.13 15.52
C ARG A 337 -2.79 15.35 14.64
N LEU A 338 -3.36 16.51 14.98
CA LEU A 338 -3.07 17.78 14.30
C LEU A 338 -1.59 18.17 14.43
N ALA A 339 -1.01 18.07 15.62
CA ALA A 339 0.41 18.33 15.83
C ALA A 339 1.30 17.36 15.02
N GLU A 340 0.92 16.09 14.90
CA GLU A 340 1.60 15.11 14.05
C GLU A 340 1.44 15.47 12.56
N ALA A 341 0.24 15.78 12.10
CA ALA A 341 -0.02 16.21 10.72
C ALA A 341 0.79 17.46 10.37
N ARG A 342 0.85 18.44 11.28
CA ARG A 342 1.64 19.67 11.11
C ARG A 342 3.15 19.38 11.00
N ARG A 343 3.65 18.42 11.77
CA ARG A 343 5.06 18.02 11.72
C ARG A 343 5.41 17.30 10.41
N LEU A 344 4.44 16.60 9.81
CA LEU A 344 4.60 15.86 8.56
C LEU A 344 4.40 16.73 7.32
N ALA A 345 3.68 17.85 7.43
CA ALA A 345 3.51 18.78 6.32
C ALA A 345 4.88 19.33 5.89
N ASP A 346 5.22 19.17 4.63
CA ASP A 346 6.51 19.52 4.05
C ASP A 346 6.48 20.88 3.31
N ASP A 347 5.26 21.40 3.05
CA ASP A 347 5.07 22.70 2.42
C ASP A 347 4.04 23.59 3.14
N THR A 348 3.92 24.83 2.67
CA THR A 348 2.98 25.81 3.23
C THR A 348 1.53 25.51 2.86
N ALA A 349 1.28 24.85 1.74
CA ALA A 349 -0.07 24.59 1.25
C ALA A 349 -0.73 23.44 2.06
N GLY A 350 0.05 22.42 2.48
CA GLY A 350 -0.37 21.39 3.43
C GLY A 350 -0.43 21.91 4.87
N GLY A 351 0.59 22.65 5.32
CA GLY A 351 0.70 23.11 6.70
C GLY A 351 -0.31 24.20 7.12
N LYS A 352 -0.72 25.08 6.22
CA LYS A 352 -1.66 26.17 6.52
C LYS A 352 -3.05 25.70 6.95
N PRO A 353 -3.72 24.78 6.24
CA PRO A 353 -5.01 24.28 6.68
C PRO A 353 -4.92 23.50 8.00
N VAL A 354 -3.84 22.77 8.25
CA VAL A 354 -3.64 22.07 9.54
C VAL A 354 -3.53 23.08 10.69
N ALA A 355 -2.77 24.17 10.51
CA ALA A 355 -2.67 25.24 11.52
C ALA A 355 -4.02 25.96 11.75
N ALA A 356 -4.85 26.12 10.73
CA ALA A 356 -6.19 26.64 10.87
C ALA A 356 -7.08 25.68 11.66
N ALA A 357 -7.04 24.37 11.38
CA ALA A 357 -7.76 23.36 12.15
C ALA A 357 -7.35 23.33 13.64
N GLU A 358 -6.06 23.52 13.96
CA GLU A 358 -5.58 23.65 15.35
C GLU A 358 -6.21 24.88 16.05
N ALA A 359 -6.29 26.00 15.37
CA ALA A 359 -6.90 27.22 15.91
C ALA A 359 -8.41 27.05 16.14
N ASP A 360 -9.11 26.47 15.15
CA ASP A 360 -10.56 26.20 15.24
C ASP A 360 -10.89 25.19 16.35
N MET A 361 -10.05 24.15 16.52
CA MET A 361 -10.17 23.19 17.63
C MET A 361 -10.02 23.89 18.99
N ALA A 362 -9.11 24.84 19.13
CA ALA A 362 -8.97 25.57 20.38
C ALA A 362 -10.20 26.43 20.71
N VAL A 363 -10.80 27.08 19.72
CA VAL A 363 -12.09 27.80 19.86
C VAL A 363 -13.22 26.83 20.20
N TRP A 364 -13.26 25.68 19.52
CA TRP A 364 -14.28 24.65 19.81
C TRP A 364 -14.22 24.22 21.26
N ARG A 365 -13.04 23.89 21.77
CA ARG A 365 -12.87 23.51 23.18
C ARG A 365 -13.35 24.56 24.14
N GLN A 366 -13.01 25.84 23.92
CA GLN A 366 -13.49 26.96 24.75
C GLN A 366 -15.01 27.11 24.71
N ARG A 367 -15.63 26.99 23.53
CA ARG A 367 -17.10 27.06 23.40
C ARG A 367 -17.78 25.86 24.07
N HIS A 368 -17.18 24.66 23.98
CA HIS A 368 -17.70 23.46 24.65
C HIS A 368 -17.73 23.59 26.18
N ASP A 369 -16.70 24.22 26.79
CA ASP A 369 -16.70 24.51 28.22
C ASP A 369 -17.91 25.37 28.64
N SER A 370 -18.33 26.27 27.77
CA SER A 370 -19.54 27.08 27.96
C SER A 370 -20.83 26.28 27.78
N VAL A 371 -20.88 25.31 26.84
CA VAL A 371 -22.01 24.37 26.68
C VAL A 371 -22.19 23.58 27.97
N ARG A 372 -21.10 23.00 28.47
CA ARG A 372 -21.09 22.20 29.70
C ARG A 372 -21.59 23.01 30.92
N THR A 373 -21.12 24.24 31.04
CA THR A 373 -21.56 25.14 32.14
C THR A 373 -23.07 25.38 32.12
N GLU A 374 -23.66 25.62 30.93
CA GLU A 374 -25.12 25.80 30.82
C GLU A 374 -25.88 24.51 31.14
N ASP A 375 -25.40 23.37 30.67
CA ASP A 375 -26.03 22.07 30.93
C ASP A 375 -25.99 21.71 32.43
N GLU A 376 -24.84 21.88 33.08
CA GLU A 376 -24.68 21.66 34.53
C GLU A 376 -25.52 22.61 35.37
N ASN A 377 -25.81 23.83 34.89
CA ASN A 377 -26.73 24.78 35.52
C ASN A 377 -28.22 24.48 35.24
N GLY A 378 -28.54 23.46 34.44
CA GLY A 378 -29.90 23.11 34.06
C GLY A 378 -30.47 23.99 32.92
N ASN A 379 -29.67 24.81 32.29
CA ASN A 379 -30.06 25.70 31.18
C ASN A 379 -30.03 24.97 29.84
N TYR A 380 -30.73 23.84 29.76
CA TYR A 380 -30.64 22.92 28.60
C TYR A 380 -30.85 23.60 27.24
N GLN A 381 -31.83 24.49 27.12
CA GLN A 381 -32.07 25.17 25.83
C GLN A 381 -30.90 26.04 25.41
N GLN A 382 -30.26 26.72 26.36
CA GLN A 382 -29.08 27.55 26.08
C GLN A 382 -27.86 26.67 25.72
N ALA A 383 -27.68 25.54 26.40
CA ALA A 383 -26.66 24.55 26.02
C ALA A 383 -26.91 24.02 24.60
N LEU A 384 -28.14 23.69 24.25
CA LEU A 384 -28.53 23.25 22.92
C LEU A 384 -28.25 24.31 21.85
N ASP A 385 -28.62 25.57 22.07
CA ASP A 385 -28.40 26.68 21.15
C ASP A 385 -26.88 26.92 20.92
N LYS A 386 -26.06 26.68 21.95
CA LYS A 386 -24.58 26.76 21.84
C LYS A 386 -23.97 25.59 21.04
N VAL A 387 -24.67 24.48 20.86
CA VAL A 387 -24.19 23.31 20.09
C VAL A 387 -24.67 23.33 18.66
N ILE A 388 -25.95 23.63 18.42
CA ILE A 388 -26.60 23.54 17.10
C ILE A 388 -27.16 24.86 16.58
N GLY A 389 -26.97 25.99 17.30
CA GLY A 389 -27.45 27.30 16.89
C GLY A 389 -26.71 27.87 15.66
N ASP A 390 -27.26 28.96 15.12
CA ASP A 390 -26.77 29.60 13.88
C ASP A 390 -25.54 30.48 14.07
N LYS A 391 -25.19 30.86 15.30
CA LYS A 391 -24.06 31.75 15.59
C LYS A 391 -23.28 31.26 16.81
N ASP A 392 -21.97 31.34 16.69
CA ASP A 392 -21.03 30.99 17.77
C ASP A 392 -21.24 29.60 18.36
N ALA A 393 -21.91 28.70 17.62
CA ALA A 393 -22.13 27.35 18.03
C ALA A 393 -20.87 26.49 17.85
N THR A 394 -20.76 25.43 18.67
CA THR A 394 -19.67 24.47 18.52
C THR A 394 -19.72 23.72 17.19
N GLY A 395 -20.91 23.59 16.58
CA GLY A 395 -21.10 23.06 15.24
C GLY A 395 -20.29 23.78 14.17
N GLU A 396 -20.26 25.12 14.20
CA GLU A 396 -19.46 25.91 13.26
C GLU A 396 -17.96 25.62 13.41
N CYS A 397 -17.47 25.47 14.64
CA CYS A 397 -16.08 25.16 14.90
C CYS A 397 -15.72 23.76 14.35
N PHE A 398 -16.59 22.76 14.57
CA PHE A 398 -16.41 21.42 14.01
C PHE A 398 -16.40 21.45 12.48
N ASP A 399 -17.32 22.15 11.83
CA ASP A 399 -17.36 22.27 10.37
C ASP A 399 -16.09 22.93 9.83
N SER A 400 -15.57 23.98 10.52
CA SER A 400 -14.30 24.62 10.16
C SER A 400 -13.10 23.66 10.29
N VAL A 401 -13.03 22.89 11.36
CA VAL A 401 -11.99 21.86 11.55
C VAL A 401 -12.08 20.80 10.42
N ASP A 402 -13.28 20.30 10.12
CA ASP A 402 -13.49 19.27 9.08
C ASP A 402 -13.13 19.78 7.68
N ASP A 403 -13.50 21.02 7.34
CA ASP A 403 -13.19 21.65 6.06
C ASP A 403 -11.69 21.90 5.89
N ASN A 404 -11.01 22.34 6.95
CA ASN A 404 -9.56 22.52 6.94
C ASN A 404 -8.82 21.18 6.80
N LEU A 405 -9.25 20.16 7.52
CA LEU A 405 -8.69 18.80 7.38
C LEU A 405 -8.94 18.21 5.99
N ARG A 406 -10.11 18.44 5.41
CA ARG A 406 -10.40 18.02 4.03
C ARG A 406 -9.50 18.71 3.02
N THR A 407 -9.25 20.01 3.17
CA THR A 407 -8.36 20.79 2.30
C THR A 407 -6.92 20.26 2.37
N ALA A 408 -6.42 19.94 3.57
CA ALA A 408 -5.11 19.33 3.76
C ALA A 408 -5.04 17.95 3.09
N LEU A 409 -6.05 17.08 3.32
CA LEU A 409 -6.12 15.76 2.70
C LEU A 409 -6.11 15.80 1.18
N GLU A 410 -6.86 16.70 0.55
CA GLU A 410 -6.88 16.87 -0.90
C GLU A 410 -5.53 17.34 -1.46
N HIS A 411 -4.78 18.13 -0.69
CA HIS A 411 -3.44 18.58 -1.08
C HIS A 411 -2.45 17.40 -1.02
N GLU A 412 -2.33 16.75 0.11
CA GLU A 412 -1.45 15.60 0.34
C GLU A 412 -1.72 14.44 -0.63
N GLN A 413 -3.00 14.18 -0.94
CA GLN A 413 -3.40 13.15 -1.91
C GLN A 413 -2.88 13.45 -3.31
N ARG A 414 -2.89 14.72 -3.74
CA ARG A 414 -2.34 15.12 -5.05
C ARG A 414 -0.84 14.98 -5.10
N GLU A 415 -0.12 15.40 -4.07
CA GLU A 415 1.33 15.27 -3.98
C GLU A 415 1.78 13.82 -3.94
N PHE A 416 1.10 13.01 -3.13
CA PHE A 416 1.31 11.57 -3.13
C PHE A 416 1.21 10.97 -4.53
N GLN A 417 0.11 11.24 -5.24
CA GLN A 417 -0.11 10.68 -6.58
C GLN A 417 0.94 11.15 -7.58
N GLN A 418 1.39 12.39 -7.50
CA GLN A 418 2.42 12.93 -8.38
C GLN A 418 3.77 12.26 -8.11
N SER A 419 4.25 12.25 -6.87
CA SER A 419 5.53 11.65 -6.47
C SER A 419 5.61 10.16 -6.81
N ALA A 420 4.53 9.42 -6.57
CA ALA A 420 4.48 8.00 -6.86
C ALA A 420 4.46 7.71 -8.37
N ARG A 421 3.75 8.52 -9.18
CA ARG A 421 3.77 8.40 -10.66
C ARG A 421 5.14 8.71 -11.24
N ASP A 422 5.80 9.74 -10.75
CA ASP A 422 7.14 10.12 -11.21
C ASP A 422 8.15 9.00 -10.92
N GLY A 423 8.04 8.35 -9.75
CA GLY A 423 8.79 7.16 -9.41
C GLY A 423 8.55 5.98 -10.36
N LEU A 424 7.29 5.70 -10.71
CA LEU A 424 6.91 4.64 -11.65
C LEU A 424 7.45 4.89 -13.07
N HIS A 425 7.34 6.12 -13.56
CA HIS A 425 7.84 6.49 -14.89
C HIS A 425 9.33 6.25 -15.05
N ALA A 426 10.13 6.42 -14.00
CA ALA A 426 11.57 6.15 -14.03
C ALA A 426 11.92 4.67 -14.28
N MET A 427 11.02 3.73 -13.94
CA MET A 427 11.20 2.29 -14.17
C MET A 427 10.56 1.77 -15.46
N GLY A 428 9.63 2.51 -16.07
CA GLY A 428 8.71 1.99 -17.10
C GLY A 428 9.38 1.37 -18.33
N PHE A 429 10.49 1.92 -18.81
CA PHE A 429 11.21 1.41 -19.99
C PHE A 429 12.36 0.45 -19.67
N LEU A 430 12.71 0.30 -18.39
CA LEU A 430 13.90 -0.46 -17.98
C LEU A 430 13.80 -1.95 -18.30
N PRO A 431 12.67 -2.67 -18.10
CA PRO A 431 12.59 -4.08 -18.44
C PRO A 431 12.81 -4.38 -19.92
N VAL A 432 12.17 -3.60 -20.79
CA VAL A 432 12.27 -3.78 -22.26
C VAL A 432 13.66 -3.36 -22.75
N GLY A 433 14.16 -2.22 -22.28
CA GLY A 433 15.49 -1.73 -22.64
C GLY A 433 16.60 -2.69 -22.22
N ALA A 434 16.55 -3.25 -21.03
CA ALA A 434 17.50 -4.24 -20.56
C ALA A 434 17.49 -5.53 -21.41
N ALA A 435 16.30 -6.03 -21.76
CA ALA A 435 16.16 -7.21 -22.62
C ALA A 435 16.76 -6.97 -24.02
N VAL A 436 16.45 -5.85 -24.64
CA VAL A 436 16.99 -5.48 -25.97
C VAL A 436 18.51 -5.33 -25.93
N LEU A 437 19.05 -4.58 -24.96
CA LEU A 437 20.49 -4.39 -24.84
C LEU A 437 21.23 -5.70 -24.51
N ALA A 438 20.62 -6.60 -23.75
CA ALA A 438 21.20 -7.91 -23.48
C ALA A 438 21.29 -8.79 -24.74
N VAL A 439 20.25 -8.79 -25.57
CA VAL A 439 20.26 -9.52 -26.85
C VAL A 439 21.31 -8.95 -27.79
N LEU A 440 21.39 -7.62 -27.94
CA LEU A 440 22.41 -6.96 -28.76
C LEU A 440 23.82 -7.20 -28.22
N GLY A 441 24.01 -7.14 -26.91
CA GLY A 441 25.29 -7.44 -26.26
C GLY A 441 25.73 -8.90 -26.46
N ALA A 442 24.80 -9.86 -26.30
CA ALA A 442 25.08 -11.27 -26.54
C ALA A 442 25.44 -11.53 -28.02
N ALA A 443 24.70 -10.95 -28.97
CA ALA A 443 25.02 -11.02 -30.40
C ALA A 443 26.41 -10.41 -30.69
N GLY A 444 26.69 -9.25 -30.12
CA GLY A 444 28.01 -8.62 -30.22
C GLY A 444 29.14 -9.51 -29.71
N ALA A 445 28.94 -10.17 -28.56
CA ALA A 445 29.93 -11.11 -28.00
C ALA A 445 30.17 -12.33 -28.93
N VAL A 446 29.10 -12.92 -29.45
CA VAL A 446 29.14 -14.09 -30.37
C VAL A 446 29.85 -13.70 -31.69
N PHE A 447 29.43 -12.59 -32.31
CA PHE A 447 30.07 -12.11 -33.57
C PHE A 447 31.51 -11.71 -33.37
N GLY A 448 31.88 -11.04 -32.27
CA GLY A 448 33.24 -10.63 -31.96
C GLY A 448 34.20 -11.81 -31.80
N ILE A 449 33.74 -12.90 -31.18
CA ILE A 449 34.51 -14.13 -31.01
C ILE A 449 34.49 -14.95 -32.29
N GLY A 450 33.35 -15.03 -33.01
CA GLY A 450 33.20 -15.73 -34.29
C GLY A 450 34.11 -15.21 -35.36
N ARG A 451 34.30 -13.88 -35.50
CA ARG A 451 35.22 -13.26 -36.45
C ARG A 451 36.68 -13.64 -36.18
N ARG A 452 37.05 -13.87 -34.92
CA ARG A 452 38.39 -14.37 -34.56
C ARG A 452 38.60 -15.85 -34.87
N LEU A 453 37.52 -16.64 -34.80
CA LEU A 453 37.57 -18.06 -35.19
C LEU A 453 37.79 -18.24 -36.71
N SER A 454 37.33 -17.30 -37.55
CA SER A 454 37.57 -17.34 -39.00
C SER A 454 39.00 -17.01 -39.39
N GLU A 455 39.79 -16.33 -38.49
CA GLU A 455 41.22 -16.07 -38.69
C GLU A 455 42.10 -17.32 -38.44
N TYR A 456 41.54 -18.38 -37.82
CA TYR A 456 42.22 -19.68 -37.59
C TYR A 456 41.84 -20.76 -38.62
N ARG A 457 41.06 -20.41 -39.65
CA ARG A 457 40.79 -21.25 -40.82
C ARG A 457 41.69 -20.82 -41.98
#